data_4c594f855e25c72ef00f098df21c00d5
#
_entry.id   4c594f855e25c72ef00f098df21c00d5
#
_cell.length_a   1.000
_cell.length_b   1.000
_cell.length_c   1.000
_cell.angle_alpha   90.00
_cell.angle_beta   90.00
_cell.angle_gamma   90.00
#
_symmetry.space_group_name_H-M   'P 1'
#
loop_
_entity.id
_entity.type
_entity.pdbx_description
1 polymer ?
#
loop_
_entity_poly.entity_id
_entity_poly.type
_entity_poly.pdbx_seq_one_letter_code
_entity_poly.pdbx_strand_id
1 'polypeptide(L)'
;MNKAIVLVVIAVVAAVGISSFALTSINSDEVTPLVQELAVLEEEISILGTTNPFSAPTTIAQSMQAAQPAPNVTIGDDGKIYVLYQDTVNEETNIFLKTSTDNGKSFSTPVRVNLLDGNVALDGRVAPTIQLGDNGEVYVTWANSRYEPNMFMGNYRQLVFTQSFDDGKSFEPSIIIGAEELASGKYFQHMSIDGYGGIHMAWLDGPAKMNATGYMEKDESRDRGVRYVQSLDGGVTFDTTKLIDANACPCCNVQTAADGEGNVYISWRKVFGSGDTQVRDMVVAASTDGGKTFSGPVKINDDGFQFKGCVHVGAPMAIDSEGTLHVAWYTGATDHQGMYYATSTDNGQSFSEPMPILTGDWVPPQRIFIAIDNDDTVWLTWEDATGLSTNEKAWRYGDTQALIFTAQVIDGELIRADNPINESDAKSLTNIDSDNGLVSIVWTETDNSVKIAIAEN
;
A
#
# COMPACT_ATOMS: atom_id res chain seq x y z
N MET A 1 -35.88 -34.93 11.05
CA MET A 1 -35.23 -33.66 10.75
C MET A 1 -33.86 -33.63 11.40
N ASN A 2 -32.80 -33.47 10.63
CA ASN A 2 -31.42 -33.58 11.10
C ASN A 2 -31.06 -32.32 11.93
N LYS A 3 -30.41 -32.47 13.09
CA LYS A 3 -30.05 -31.34 13.96
C LYS A 3 -29.23 -30.25 13.26
N ALA A 4 -28.54 -30.61 12.19
CA ALA A 4 -27.78 -29.67 11.34
C ALA A 4 -28.68 -28.70 10.55
N ILE A 5 -29.82 -29.20 10.03
CA ILE A 5 -30.80 -28.39 9.27
C ILE A 5 -31.47 -27.36 10.19
N VAL A 6 -31.73 -27.72 11.44
CA VAL A 6 -32.32 -26.80 12.43
C VAL A 6 -31.36 -25.68 12.81
N LEU A 7 -30.06 -25.94 12.88
CA LEU A 7 -29.04 -24.94 13.22
C LEU A 7 -28.82 -23.95 12.08
N VAL A 8 -28.84 -24.35 10.81
CA VAL A 8 -28.73 -23.48 9.64
C VAL A 8 -29.95 -22.55 9.54
N VAL A 9 -31.16 -23.08 9.71
CA VAL A 9 -32.41 -22.29 9.73
C VAL A 9 -32.42 -21.25 10.86
N ILE A 10 -31.85 -21.56 12.03
CA ILE A 10 -31.74 -20.62 13.14
C ILE A 10 -30.73 -19.51 12.86
N ALA A 11 -29.62 -19.80 12.18
CA ALA A 11 -28.61 -18.80 11.82
C ALA A 11 -29.15 -17.79 10.78
N VAL A 12 -29.88 -18.27 9.78
CA VAL A 12 -30.48 -17.41 8.74
C VAL A 12 -31.61 -16.54 9.28
N VAL A 13 -32.45 -17.08 10.18
CA VAL A 13 -33.50 -16.32 10.85
C VAL A 13 -32.93 -15.23 11.76
N ALA A 14 -31.76 -15.42 12.31
CA ALA A 14 -31.05 -14.39 13.09
C ALA A 14 -30.45 -13.28 12.18
N ALA A 15 -29.95 -13.64 11.01
CA ALA A 15 -29.40 -12.68 10.03
C ALA A 15 -30.47 -11.81 9.36
N VAL A 16 -31.69 -12.33 9.17
CA VAL A 16 -32.81 -11.58 8.55
C VAL A 16 -33.66 -10.81 9.57
N GLY A 17 -33.28 -10.80 10.86
CA GLY A 17 -33.95 -9.98 11.90
C GLY A 17 -35.37 -10.41 12.27
N ILE A 18 -35.77 -11.66 11.96
CA ILE A 18 -37.09 -12.21 12.34
C ILE A 18 -37.03 -12.70 13.77
N SER A 19 -37.83 -12.11 14.65
CA SER A 19 -37.83 -12.43 16.06
C SER A 19 -38.25 -13.89 16.33
N SER A 20 -37.63 -14.51 17.33
CA SER A 20 -37.73 -15.93 17.71
C SER A 20 -39.15 -16.48 18.05
N PHE A 21 -40.19 -15.67 17.94
CA PHE A 21 -41.59 -16.06 18.22
C PHE A 21 -42.32 -16.72 17.04
N ALA A 22 -41.76 -16.70 15.83
CA ALA A 22 -42.41 -17.22 14.61
C ALA A 22 -42.08 -18.69 14.29
N LEU A 23 -41.14 -19.32 15.01
CA LEU A 23 -40.61 -20.66 14.70
C LEU A 23 -41.49 -21.86 15.07
N THR A 24 -42.60 -21.65 15.74
CA THR A 24 -43.46 -22.76 16.21
C THR A 24 -44.59 -23.17 15.28
N SER A 25 -44.75 -22.53 14.12
CA SER A 25 -45.88 -22.76 13.20
C SER A 25 -45.54 -22.88 11.71
N ILE A 26 -44.26 -23.04 11.33
CA ILE A 26 -43.85 -23.17 9.91
C ILE A 26 -44.13 -24.61 9.45
N ASN A 27 -44.98 -24.76 8.44
CA ASN A 27 -45.33 -26.03 7.84
C ASN A 27 -44.22 -26.53 6.92
N SER A 28 -44.00 -27.84 6.81
CA SER A 28 -42.93 -28.42 5.97
C SER A 28 -42.95 -27.96 4.49
N ASP A 29 -44.10 -27.59 4.01
CA ASP A 29 -44.32 -27.15 2.63
C ASP A 29 -43.88 -25.70 2.37
N GLU A 30 -43.74 -24.88 3.42
CA GLU A 30 -43.20 -23.49 3.34
C GLU A 30 -41.67 -23.44 3.50
N VAL A 31 -41.07 -24.46 4.11
CA VAL A 31 -39.63 -24.55 4.33
C VAL A 31 -38.88 -24.94 3.07
N THR A 32 -39.51 -25.76 2.21
CA THR A 32 -38.85 -26.26 0.98
C THR A 32 -38.48 -25.15 -0.05
N PRO A 33 -39.33 -24.15 -0.32
CA PRO A 33 -38.98 -23.04 -1.18
C PRO A 33 -37.87 -22.17 -0.60
N LEU A 34 -37.92 -21.90 0.71
CA LEU A 34 -36.89 -21.10 1.41
C LEU A 34 -35.52 -21.79 1.43
N VAL A 35 -35.49 -23.12 1.57
CA VAL A 35 -34.23 -23.90 1.47
C VAL A 35 -33.68 -23.91 0.04
N GLN A 36 -34.57 -23.93 -0.97
CA GLN A 36 -34.15 -23.81 -2.37
C GLN A 36 -33.62 -22.42 -2.70
N GLU A 37 -34.28 -21.37 -2.21
CA GLU A 37 -33.84 -19.98 -2.39
C GLU A 37 -32.50 -19.72 -1.69
N LEU A 38 -32.30 -20.28 -0.48
CA LEU A 38 -31.02 -20.27 0.23
C LEU A 38 -29.92 -21.04 -0.50
N ALA A 39 -30.24 -22.19 -1.07
CA ALA A 39 -29.25 -22.96 -1.83
C ALA A 39 -28.83 -22.24 -3.12
N VAL A 40 -29.74 -21.49 -3.75
CA VAL A 40 -29.44 -20.63 -4.90
C VAL A 40 -28.58 -19.43 -4.46
N LEU A 41 -28.90 -18.80 -3.33
CA LEU A 41 -28.10 -17.71 -2.76
C LEU A 41 -26.72 -18.19 -2.30
N GLU A 42 -26.60 -19.37 -1.68
CA GLU A 42 -25.32 -19.98 -1.32
C GLU A 42 -24.50 -20.34 -2.57
N GLU A 43 -25.15 -20.78 -3.66
CA GLU A 43 -24.51 -21.05 -4.96
C GLU A 43 -24.09 -19.74 -5.65
N GLU A 44 -24.89 -18.68 -5.59
CA GLU A 44 -24.54 -17.34 -6.09
C GLU A 44 -23.39 -16.71 -5.24
N ILE A 45 -23.44 -16.79 -3.91
CA ILE A 45 -22.37 -16.34 -3.01
C ILE A 45 -21.11 -17.18 -3.22
N SER A 46 -21.23 -18.49 -3.43
CA SER A 46 -20.12 -19.39 -3.77
C SER A 46 -19.51 -19.03 -5.13
N ILE A 47 -20.33 -18.66 -6.10
CA ILE A 47 -19.86 -18.20 -7.42
C ILE A 47 -19.16 -16.85 -7.33
N LEU A 48 -19.61 -15.94 -6.47
CA LEU A 48 -18.98 -14.65 -6.20
C LEU A 48 -17.66 -14.77 -5.42
N GLY A 49 -17.52 -15.83 -4.58
CA GLY A 49 -16.31 -16.07 -3.78
C GLY A 49 -15.25 -16.96 -4.41
N THR A 50 -15.52 -17.60 -5.56
CA THR A 50 -14.65 -18.67 -6.09
C THR A 50 -13.89 -18.29 -7.35
N THR A 51 -14.25 -17.21 -8.04
CA THR A 51 -13.54 -16.78 -9.24
C THR A 51 -12.71 -15.55 -8.96
N ASN A 52 -11.40 -15.64 -9.20
CA ASN A 52 -10.54 -14.47 -9.26
C ASN A 52 -11.06 -13.54 -10.39
N PRO A 53 -11.49 -12.29 -10.07
CA PRO A 53 -12.08 -11.40 -11.07
C PRO A 53 -11.06 -10.84 -12.08
N PHE A 54 -9.77 -11.02 -11.79
CA PHE A 54 -8.70 -10.47 -12.59
C PHE A 54 -8.42 -11.27 -13.87
N SER A 55 -8.07 -10.56 -14.91
CA SER A 55 -7.59 -11.13 -16.18
C SER A 55 -6.34 -11.99 -16.00
N ALA A 56 -6.05 -12.83 -16.97
CA ALA A 56 -4.75 -13.51 -17.04
C ALA A 56 -3.62 -12.46 -17.09
N PRO A 57 -2.50 -12.68 -16.35
CA PRO A 57 -1.42 -11.73 -16.27
C PRO A 57 -0.78 -11.38 -17.62
N THR A 58 -0.63 -10.09 -17.90
CA THR A 58 0.07 -9.56 -19.08
C THR A 58 1.48 -9.08 -18.69
N THR A 59 2.49 -9.39 -19.49
CA THR A 59 3.85 -8.88 -19.31
C THR A 59 3.97 -7.46 -19.87
N ILE A 60 4.30 -6.50 -19.01
CA ILE A 60 4.50 -5.09 -19.39
C ILE A 60 5.95 -4.83 -19.80
N ALA A 61 6.89 -5.36 -19.01
CA ALA A 61 8.32 -5.18 -19.20
C ALA A 61 9.08 -6.41 -18.75
N GLN A 62 10.27 -6.61 -19.35
CA GLN A 62 11.22 -7.62 -18.95
C GLN A 62 12.53 -6.92 -18.62
N SER A 63 12.88 -6.87 -17.33
CA SER A 63 14.18 -6.34 -16.94
C SER A 63 15.27 -7.38 -17.15
N MET A 64 16.33 -6.98 -17.82
CA MET A 64 17.46 -7.87 -18.13
C MET A 64 18.47 -7.96 -16.98
N GLN A 65 18.55 -6.97 -16.13
CA GLN A 65 19.60 -6.84 -15.11
C GLN A 65 19.10 -6.34 -13.75
N ALA A 66 17.89 -5.77 -13.67
CA ALA A 66 17.37 -5.26 -12.42
C ALA A 66 17.00 -6.40 -11.49
N ALA A 67 17.64 -6.44 -10.34
CA ALA A 67 17.35 -7.47 -9.33
C ALA A 67 15.96 -7.35 -8.71
N GLN A 68 15.26 -6.21 -8.84
CA GLN A 68 13.90 -5.97 -8.32
C GLN A 68 13.30 -4.70 -8.97
N PRO A 69 12.74 -4.78 -10.18
CA PRO A 69 11.94 -3.67 -10.70
C PRO A 69 10.71 -3.51 -9.82
N ALA A 70 10.61 -2.40 -9.11
CA ALA A 70 9.48 -2.11 -8.23
C ALA A 70 8.40 -1.38 -9.04
N PRO A 71 7.35 -2.06 -9.52
CA PRO A 71 6.31 -1.40 -10.28
C PRO A 71 5.36 -0.62 -9.37
N ASN A 72 4.76 0.40 -9.95
CA ASN A 72 3.64 1.12 -9.39
C ASN A 72 2.62 1.37 -10.49
N VAL A 73 1.34 1.39 -10.16
CA VAL A 73 0.25 1.60 -11.12
C VAL A 73 -0.63 2.72 -10.62
N THR A 74 -1.17 3.49 -11.56
CA THR A 74 -2.30 4.40 -11.31
C THR A 74 -3.20 4.44 -12.54
N ILE A 75 -4.48 4.72 -12.32
CA ILE A 75 -5.51 4.80 -13.34
C ILE A 75 -6.06 6.22 -13.34
N GLY A 76 -6.24 6.80 -14.51
CA GLY A 76 -6.88 8.11 -14.64
C GLY A 76 -8.38 8.00 -14.81
N ASP A 77 -9.10 9.09 -14.55
CA ASP A 77 -10.56 9.21 -14.69
C ASP A 77 -11.07 8.84 -16.09
N ASP A 78 -10.21 8.86 -17.10
CA ASP A 78 -10.49 8.42 -18.46
C ASP A 78 -10.28 6.91 -18.70
N GLY A 79 -9.92 6.16 -17.67
CA GLY A 79 -9.59 4.73 -17.71
C GLY A 79 -8.20 4.44 -18.28
N LYS A 80 -7.36 5.44 -18.48
CA LYS A 80 -5.99 5.24 -18.93
C LYS A 80 -5.13 4.71 -17.78
N ILE A 81 -4.44 3.61 -18.03
CA ILE A 81 -3.57 2.95 -17.06
C ILE A 81 -2.14 3.43 -17.25
N TYR A 82 -1.49 3.81 -16.16
CA TYR A 82 -0.10 4.25 -16.11
C TYR A 82 0.70 3.27 -15.25
N VAL A 83 1.73 2.66 -15.81
CA VAL A 83 2.60 1.73 -15.10
C VAL A 83 4.01 2.25 -15.07
N LEU A 84 4.47 2.52 -13.87
CA LEU A 84 5.83 2.96 -13.56
C LEU A 84 6.65 1.74 -13.16
N TYR A 85 7.89 1.64 -13.64
CA TYR A 85 8.80 0.56 -13.26
C TYR A 85 10.26 0.99 -13.37
N GLN A 86 11.14 0.28 -12.69
CA GLN A 86 12.58 0.48 -12.75
C GLN A 86 13.22 -0.55 -13.69
N ASP A 87 14.21 -0.14 -14.44
CA ASP A 87 15.07 -1.03 -15.21
C ASP A 87 16.54 -0.63 -15.08
N THR A 88 17.40 -1.64 -15.05
CA THR A 88 18.87 -1.45 -14.98
C THR A 88 19.51 -1.92 -16.27
N VAL A 89 20.16 -1.01 -16.96
CA VAL A 89 20.90 -1.28 -18.19
C VAL A 89 22.32 -0.74 -18.03
N ASN A 90 23.33 -1.55 -18.26
CA ASN A 90 24.75 -1.17 -18.13
C ASN A 90 25.10 -0.57 -16.74
N GLU A 91 24.58 -1.16 -15.67
CA GLU A 91 24.76 -0.72 -14.28
C GLU A 91 24.03 0.60 -13.94
N GLU A 92 23.30 1.19 -14.85
CA GLU A 92 22.49 2.39 -14.65
C GLU A 92 21.03 2.03 -14.44
N THR A 93 20.48 2.38 -13.27
CA THR A 93 19.06 2.19 -12.97
C THR A 93 18.27 3.44 -13.32
N ASN A 94 17.22 3.26 -14.12
CA ASN A 94 16.33 4.32 -14.57
C ASN A 94 14.87 3.94 -14.31
N ILE A 95 13.99 4.93 -14.34
CA ILE A 95 12.54 4.79 -14.19
C ILE A 95 11.89 4.99 -15.55
N PHE A 96 10.96 4.12 -15.87
CA PHE A 96 10.21 4.15 -17.11
C PHE A 96 8.71 4.15 -16.82
N LEU A 97 7.98 4.87 -17.66
CA LEU A 97 6.52 4.90 -17.69
C LEU A 97 6.02 4.21 -18.97
N LYS A 98 5.03 3.36 -18.84
CA LYS A 98 4.21 2.85 -19.94
C LYS A 98 2.74 3.11 -19.66
N THR A 99 1.96 3.37 -20.70
CA THR A 99 0.54 3.65 -20.59
C THR A 99 -0.29 2.73 -21.48
N SER A 100 -1.52 2.44 -21.06
CA SER A 100 -2.52 1.70 -21.83
C SER A 100 -3.81 2.50 -21.90
N THR A 101 -4.48 2.48 -23.05
CA THR A 101 -5.81 3.07 -23.30
C THR A 101 -6.81 2.03 -23.79
N ASP A 102 -6.51 0.75 -23.62
CA ASP A 102 -7.32 -0.39 -24.08
C ASP A 102 -7.52 -1.44 -22.98
N ASN A 103 -7.67 -0.99 -21.73
CA ASN A 103 -7.82 -1.82 -20.53
C ASN A 103 -6.68 -2.84 -20.39
N GLY A 104 -5.42 -2.38 -20.57
CA GLY A 104 -4.22 -3.18 -20.37
C GLY A 104 -3.93 -4.24 -21.44
N LYS A 105 -4.67 -4.27 -22.54
CA LYS A 105 -4.44 -5.22 -23.64
C LYS A 105 -3.13 -4.92 -24.39
N SER A 106 -2.78 -3.64 -24.49
CA SER A 106 -1.50 -3.21 -25.05
C SER A 106 -0.95 -2.00 -24.29
N PHE A 107 0.39 -1.83 -24.34
CA PHE A 107 1.08 -0.73 -23.68
C PHE A 107 1.94 0.05 -24.67
N SER A 108 2.09 1.35 -24.40
CA SER A 108 2.97 2.25 -25.16
C SER A 108 4.43 1.79 -25.14
N THR A 109 5.25 2.37 -26.01
CA THR A 109 6.70 2.36 -25.84
C THR A 109 7.08 3.04 -24.52
N PRO A 110 8.13 2.57 -23.80
CA PRO A 110 8.51 3.17 -22.53
C PRO A 110 9.01 4.61 -22.70
N VAL A 111 8.53 5.48 -21.81
CA VAL A 111 9.02 6.85 -21.65
C VAL A 111 9.94 6.91 -20.43
N ARG A 112 11.15 7.43 -20.57
CA ARG A 112 12.06 7.59 -19.44
C ARG A 112 11.64 8.79 -18.58
N VAL A 113 11.51 8.57 -17.28
CA VAL A 113 11.05 9.57 -16.32
C VAL A 113 12.18 10.42 -15.76
N ASN A 114 13.27 9.77 -15.30
CA ASN A 114 14.44 10.48 -14.77
C ASN A 114 15.35 10.97 -15.92
N LEU A 115 15.54 12.27 -16.04
CA LEU A 115 16.38 12.85 -17.09
C LEU A 115 17.88 12.68 -16.83
N LEU A 116 18.30 12.58 -15.57
CA LEU A 116 19.68 12.30 -15.17
C LEU A 116 19.92 10.80 -15.05
N ASP A 117 21.07 10.35 -15.58
CA ASP A 117 21.39 8.93 -15.70
C ASP A 117 21.65 8.22 -14.37
N GLY A 118 21.15 7.01 -14.27
CA GLY A 118 21.74 5.89 -13.54
C GLY A 118 21.71 5.90 -12.01
N ASN A 119 21.14 6.91 -11.36
CA ASN A 119 21.24 7.05 -9.90
C ASN A 119 20.00 6.62 -9.12
N VAL A 120 19.01 6.04 -9.76
CA VAL A 120 17.80 5.58 -9.08
C VAL A 120 18.15 4.44 -8.11
N ALA A 121 17.68 4.54 -6.88
CA ALA A 121 17.89 3.49 -5.90
C ALA A 121 17.08 2.25 -6.24
N LEU A 122 17.76 1.17 -6.56
CA LEU A 122 17.15 -0.14 -6.78
C LEU A 122 16.99 -0.85 -5.44
N ASP A 123 15.88 -0.59 -4.78
CA ASP A 123 15.54 -1.22 -3.51
C ASP A 123 14.02 -1.28 -3.41
N GLY A 124 13.46 -2.48 -3.44
CA GLY A 124 12.02 -2.69 -3.38
C GLY A 124 11.32 -2.09 -2.16
N ARG A 125 12.09 -1.66 -1.16
CA ARG A 125 11.56 -0.92 0.01
C ARG A 125 11.32 0.55 -0.26
N VAL A 126 11.84 1.09 -1.36
CA VAL A 126 11.73 2.50 -1.77
C VAL A 126 11.28 2.59 -3.23
N ALA A 127 10.21 1.87 -3.55
CA ALA A 127 9.62 1.91 -4.88
C ALA A 127 9.30 3.35 -5.30
N PRO A 128 9.48 3.70 -6.59
CA PRO A 128 8.96 4.96 -7.10
C PRO A 128 7.45 5.01 -6.96
N THR A 129 6.90 6.18 -6.69
CA THR A 129 5.46 6.41 -6.58
C THR A 129 4.98 7.32 -7.71
N ILE A 130 3.83 7.02 -8.29
CA ILE A 130 3.15 7.82 -9.31
C ILE A 130 1.79 8.27 -8.78
N GLN A 131 1.41 9.51 -9.11
CA GLN A 131 0.08 10.08 -8.88
C GLN A 131 -0.30 10.95 -10.08
N LEU A 132 -1.59 11.13 -10.29
CA LEU A 132 -2.15 11.96 -11.36
C LEU A 132 -2.75 13.24 -10.80
N GLY A 133 -2.65 14.32 -11.56
CA GLY A 133 -3.41 15.54 -11.33
C GLY A 133 -4.61 15.61 -12.26
N ASP A 134 -5.57 16.49 -11.95
CA ASP A 134 -6.89 16.58 -12.62
C ASP A 134 -6.82 16.99 -14.10
N ASN A 135 -5.71 17.58 -14.57
CA ASN A 135 -5.60 18.05 -15.96
C ASN A 135 -4.60 17.24 -16.80
N GLY A 136 -4.31 15.99 -16.38
CA GLY A 136 -3.37 15.11 -17.06
C GLY A 136 -1.90 15.32 -16.65
N GLU A 137 -1.68 15.99 -15.52
CA GLU A 137 -0.38 16.01 -14.89
C GLU A 137 -0.02 14.61 -14.37
N VAL A 138 1.24 14.22 -14.52
CA VAL A 138 1.77 12.97 -13.95
C VAL A 138 2.91 13.33 -13.00
N TYR A 139 2.72 13.02 -11.74
CA TYR A 139 3.69 13.29 -10.68
C TYR A 139 4.43 12.02 -10.30
N VAL A 140 5.75 12.08 -10.23
CA VAL A 140 6.58 10.92 -9.87
C VAL A 140 7.60 11.29 -8.81
N THR A 141 7.69 10.47 -7.78
CA THR A 141 8.73 10.59 -6.75
C THR A 141 9.51 9.29 -6.58
N TRP A 142 10.80 9.39 -6.30
CA TRP A 142 11.68 8.25 -6.06
C TRP A 142 12.87 8.62 -5.18
N ALA A 143 13.64 7.62 -4.78
CA ALA A 143 14.92 7.83 -4.13
C ALA A 143 16.07 7.65 -5.13
N ASN A 144 17.00 8.61 -5.16
CA ASN A 144 18.31 8.43 -5.79
C ASN A 144 19.31 7.85 -4.80
N SER A 145 20.12 6.89 -5.25
CA SER A 145 21.32 6.46 -4.55
C SER A 145 22.46 7.40 -4.90
N ARG A 146 23.04 8.04 -3.90
CA ARG A 146 24.25 8.82 -4.07
C ARG A 146 25.36 8.19 -3.23
N TYR A 147 26.44 7.80 -3.89
CA TYR A 147 27.63 7.36 -3.21
C TYR A 147 28.39 8.59 -2.67
N GLU A 148 28.45 8.69 -1.35
CA GLU A 148 29.28 9.67 -0.66
C GLU A 148 30.36 8.89 0.10
N PRO A 149 31.62 8.95 -0.32
CA PRO A 149 32.70 8.14 0.25
C PRO A 149 32.92 8.38 1.75
N ASN A 150 32.37 9.46 2.28
CA ASN A 150 32.52 9.89 3.68
C ASN A 150 31.29 9.57 4.53
N MET A 151 30.31 8.82 4.00
CA MET A 151 29.13 8.38 4.78
C MET A 151 29.29 6.97 5.32
N PHE A 152 28.78 6.75 6.52
CA PHE A 152 28.65 5.41 7.08
C PHE A 152 27.80 4.55 6.10
N MET A 153 28.37 3.43 5.65
CA MET A 153 27.85 2.54 4.59
C MET A 153 27.84 3.10 3.16
N GLY A 154 28.40 4.28 2.88
CA GLY A 154 28.64 4.78 1.52
C GLY A 154 27.41 5.17 0.69
N ASN A 155 26.19 4.88 1.16
CA ASN A 155 24.96 5.13 0.40
C ASN A 155 24.09 6.18 1.08
N TYR A 156 24.00 7.33 0.42
CA TYR A 156 23.08 8.41 0.76
C TYR A 156 21.88 8.36 -0.17
N ARG A 157 20.68 8.55 0.35
CA ARG A 157 19.45 8.57 -0.45
C ARG A 157 18.85 9.96 -0.46
N GLN A 158 18.60 10.47 -1.64
CA GLN A 158 17.91 11.73 -1.88
C GLN A 158 16.50 11.42 -2.36
N LEU A 159 15.51 12.09 -1.78
CA LEU A 159 14.16 12.09 -2.30
C LEU A 159 14.08 13.05 -3.48
N VAL A 160 13.57 12.57 -4.59
CA VAL A 160 13.50 13.30 -5.87
C VAL A 160 12.07 13.29 -6.37
N PHE A 161 11.67 14.40 -6.98
CA PHE A 161 10.35 14.58 -7.58
C PHE A 161 10.49 15.13 -9.00
N THR A 162 9.61 14.70 -9.91
CA THR A 162 9.42 15.27 -11.24
C THR A 162 7.96 15.25 -11.63
N GLN A 163 7.62 15.96 -12.69
CA GLN A 163 6.26 16.05 -13.21
C GLN A 163 6.26 16.09 -14.74
N SER A 164 5.14 15.68 -15.32
CA SER A 164 4.80 15.79 -16.71
C SER A 164 3.53 16.62 -16.84
N PHE A 165 3.46 17.49 -17.86
CA PHE A 165 2.28 18.27 -18.21
C PHE A 165 1.67 17.84 -19.55
N ASP A 166 2.14 16.73 -20.12
CA ASP A 166 1.76 16.24 -21.44
C ASP A 166 1.31 14.76 -21.39
N ASP A 167 0.71 14.37 -20.24
CA ASP A 167 0.12 13.06 -20.06
C ASP A 167 1.19 11.94 -20.08
N GLY A 168 2.35 12.22 -19.45
CA GLY A 168 3.46 11.27 -19.29
C GLY A 168 4.31 11.09 -20.56
N LYS A 169 4.16 11.92 -21.58
CA LYS A 169 4.95 11.82 -22.82
C LYS A 169 6.35 12.39 -22.67
N SER A 170 6.51 13.38 -21.79
CA SER A 170 7.81 13.94 -21.39
C SER A 170 7.78 14.39 -19.93
N PHE A 171 8.93 14.49 -19.29
CA PHE A 171 9.06 14.91 -17.90
C PHE A 171 9.95 16.12 -17.73
N GLU A 172 9.60 16.99 -16.78
CA GLU A 172 10.38 18.15 -16.41
C GLU A 172 11.68 17.77 -15.67
N PRO A 173 12.67 18.66 -15.59
CA PRO A 173 13.85 18.44 -14.76
C PRO A 173 13.47 18.17 -13.30
N SER A 174 14.00 17.10 -12.74
CA SER A 174 13.68 16.70 -11.37
C SER A 174 14.27 17.65 -10.33
N ILE A 175 13.56 17.77 -9.20
CA ILE A 175 13.98 18.55 -8.03
C ILE A 175 14.23 17.62 -6.82
N ILE A 176 15.12 18.07 -5.91
CA ILE A 176 15.42 17.34 -4.67
C ILE A 176 14.49 17.88 -3.58
N ILE A 177 13.72 16.97 -2.97
CA ILE A 177 12.80 17.28 -1.89
C ILE A 177 13.55 17.29 -0.55
N GLY A 178 13.24 18.30 0.29
CA GLY A 178 13.90 18.50 1.58
C GLY A 178 15.40 18.75 1.42
N ALA A 179 15.78 19.56 0.44
CA ALA A 179 17.18 19.90 0.13
C ALA A 179 17.88 20.64 1.27
N GLU A 180 17.14 21.30 2.13
CA GLU A 180 17.63 21.98 3.32
C GLU A 180 18.21 20.99 4.36
N GLU A 181 17.83 19.72 4.29
CA GLU A 181 18.33 18.63 5.14
C GLU A 181 19.22 17.67 4.35
N LEU A 182 20.18 18.19 3.60
CA LEU A 182 21.07 17.42 2.71
C LEU A 182 21.84 16.29 3.39
N ALA A 183 22.06 16.41 4.69
CA ALA A 183 22.82 15.46 5.49
C ALA A 183 22.00 14.28 6.01
N SER A 184 20.71 14.17 5.64
CA SER A 184 19.84 13.07 6.08
C SER A 184 19.55 12.10 4.92
N GLY A 185 19.60 10.79 5.20
CA GLY A 185 19.11 9.79 4.23
C GLY A 185 17.59 9.71 4.28
N LYS A 186 16.94 9.84 3.12
CA LYS A 186 15.49 9.81 2.98
C LYS A 186 15.05 8.45 2.46
N TYR A 187 14.11 7.82 3.16
CA TYR A 187 13.69 6.43 2.91
C TYR A 187 12.18 6.29 3.03
N PHE A 188 11.62 5.31 2.35
CA PHE A 188 10.23 4.88 2.51
C PHE A 188 9.22 6.01 2.28
N GLN A 189 9.44 6.76 1.20
CA GLN A 189 8.57 7.86 0.81
C GLN A 189 7.23 7.37 0.28
N HIS A 190 6.22 8.20 0.47
CA HIS A 190 4.92 8.08 -0.18
C HIS A 190 4.38 9.46 -0.57
N MET A 191 3.51 9.51 -1.57
CA MET A 191 2.90 10.71 -2.10
C MET A 191 1.40 10.50 -2.29
N SER A 192 0.59 11.50 -1.97
CA SER A 192 -0.84 11.57 -2.28
C SER A 192 -1.19 12.97 -2.79
N ILE A 193 -2.31 13.07 -3.50
CA ILE A 193 -2.85 14.32 -4.03
C ILE A 193 -4.21 14.55 -3.38
N ASP A 194 -4.49 15.76 -2.92
CA ASP A 194 -5.81 16.14 -2.39
C ASP A 194 -6.73 16.68 -3.51
N GLY A 195 -8.03 16.81 -3.23
CA GLY A 195 -9.01 17.31 -4.20
C GLY A 195 -8.84 18.76 -4.64
N TYR A 196 -7.85 19.48 -4.11
CA TYR A 196 -7.48 20.83 -4.55
C TYR A 196 -6.19 20.84 -5.38
N GLY A 197 -5.64 19.65 -5.69
CA GLY A 197 -4.37 19.49 -6.40
C GLY A 197 -3.14 19.70 -5.51
N GLY A 198 -3.31 19.72 -4.20
CA GLY A 198 -2.21 19.76 -3.22
C GLY A 198 -1.44 18.45 -3.22
N ILE A 199 -0.11 18.52 -3.37
CA ILE A 199 0.79 17.36 -3.35
C ILE A 199 1.33 17.19 -1.94
N HIS A 200 1.10 16.02 -1.34
CA HIS A 200 1.51 15.70 0.03
C HIS A 200 2.51 14.55 0.02
N MET A 201 3.71 14.77 0.58
CA MET A 201 4.77 13.77 0.62
C MET A 201 5.25 13.55 2.04
N ALA A 202 5.42 12.29 2.43
CA ALA A 202 6.01 11.90 3.69
C ALA A 202 7.10 10.84 3.50
N TRP A 203 8.09 10.81 4.39
CA TRP A 203 9.20 9.85 4.37
C TRP A 203 9.78 9.63 5.77
N LEU A 204 10.58 8.57 5.90
CA LEU A 204 11.47 8.39 7.04
C LEU A 204 12.80 9.11 6.81
N ASP A 205 13.19 9.89 7.79
CA ASP A 205 14.44 10.63 7.79
C ASP A 205 15.48 9.95 8.69
N GLY A 206 16.66 9.68 8.15
CA GLY A 206 17.80 9.17 8.88
C GLY A 206 18.82 10.29 9.12
N PRO A 207 18.75 11.02 10.24
CA PRO A 207 19.64 12.17 10.46
C PRO A 207 21.11 11.76 10.42
N ALA A 208 21.91 12.61 9.81
CA ALA A 208 23.35 12.51 9.80
C ALA A 208 23.97 13.83 10.27
N LYS A 209 25.15 13.77 10.81
CA LYS A 209 25.96 14.95 11.14
C LYS A 209 27.33 14.86 10.47
N MET A 210 27.89 15.99 10.13
CA MET A 210 29.26 16.07 9.67
C MET A 210 30.18 16.17 10.89
N ASN A 211 31.15 15.26 10.99
CA ASN A 211 32.19 15.35 12.03
C ASN A 211 33.26 16.37 11.68
N ALA A 212 34.17 16.59 12.59
CA ALA A 212 35.26 17.57 12.46
C ALA A 212 36.24 17.28 11.29
N THR A 213 36.24 16.09 10.74
CA THR A 213 37.06 15.68 9.58
C THR A 213 36.32 15.70 8.27
N GLY A 214 35.06 16.18 8.25
CA GLY A 214 34.23 16.24 7.04
C GLY A 214 33.54 14.92 6.69
N TYR A 215 33.54 13.93 7.58
CA TYR A 215 32.82 12.70 7.39
C TYR A 215 31.38 12.83 7.91
N MET A 216 30.44 12.27 7.13
CA MET A 216 29.03 12.14 7.54
C MET A 216 28.88 10.94 8.46
N GLU A 217 28.43 11.17 9.68
CA GLU A 217 28.16 10.14 10.67
C GLU A 217 26.69 10.10 11.01
N LYS A 218 26.18 8.92 11.36
CA LYS A 218 24.84 8.81 11.93
C LYS A 218 24.76 9.69 13.17
N ASP A 219 23.78 10.55 13.25
CA ASP A 219 23.51 11.33 14.46
C ASP A 219 22.75 10.46 15.47
N GLU A 220 23.47 9.79 16.33
CA GLU A 220 22.91 8.93 17.38
C GLU A 220 22.10 9.70 18.43
N SER A 221 22.20 11.04 18.44
CA SER A 221 21.43 11.89 19.34
C SER A 221 20.02 12.19 18.79
N ARG A 222 19.73 11.80 17.55
CA ARG A 222 18.43 12.01 16.90
C ARG A 222 17.86 10.68 16.47
N ASP A 223 16.64 10.41 16.90
CA ASP A 223 15.87 9.28 16.41
C ASP A 223 15.43 9.52 14.95
N ARG A 224 15.17 8.43 14.23
CA ARG A 224 14.60 8.52 12.90
C ARG A 224 13.17 9.05 13.01
N GLY A 225 12.89 10.09 12.25
CA GLY A 225 11.61 10.77 12.26
C GLY A 225 10.82 10.56 10.98
N VAL A 226 9.51 10.73 11.10
CA VAL A 226 8.62 10.95 9.96
C VAL A 226 8.65 12.42 9.62
N ARG A 227 8.97 12.72 8.36
CA ARG A 227 8.99 14.06 7.78
C ARG A 227 7.90 14.19 6.75
N TYR A 228 7.49 15.43 6.53
CA TYR A 228 6.43 15.79 5.60
C TYR A 228 6.72 17.12 4.92
N VAL A 229 6.33 17.23 3.64
CA VAL A 229 6.22 18.47 2.89
C VAL A 229 4.96 18.49 2.06
N GLN A 230 4.55 19.66 1.63
CA GLN A 230 3.48 19.85 0.65
C GLN A 230 3.87 20.86 -0.43
N SER A 231 3.23 20.71 -1.57
CA SER A 231 3.17 21.72 -2.64
C SER A 231 1.71 22.09 -2.89
N LEU A 232 1.43 23.37 -2.99
CA LEU A 232 0.09 23.90 -3.32
C LEU A 232 0.07 24.62 -4.69
N ASP A 233 1.12 24.45 -5.47
CA ASP A 233 1.31 25.09 -6.77
C ASP A 233 1.64 24.07 -7.88
N GLY A 234 1.14 22.82 -7.70
CA GLY A 234 1.30 21.76 -8.68
C GLY A 234 2.75 21.23 -8.79
N GLY A 235 3.51 21.23 -7.69
CA GLY A 235 4.87 20.68 -7.65
C GLY A 235 5.96 21.66 -8.10
N VAL A 236 5.64 22.94 -8.35
CA VAL A 236 6.62 23.97 -8.71
C VAL A 236 7.50 24.31 -7.51
N THR A 237 6.89 24.45 -6.34
CA THR A 237 7.61 24.64 -5.07
C THR A 237 7.05 23.74 -3.97
N PHE A 238 7.91 23.42 -3.01
CA PHE A 238 7.52 22.67 -1.81
C PHE A 238 7.82 23.50 -0.55
N ASP A 239 6.94 23.36 0.44
CA ASP A 239 7.09 24.00 1.75
C ASP A 239 8.37 23.51 2.46
N THR A 240 8.75 24.21 3.54
CA THR A 240 9.79 23.74 4.46
C THR A 240 9.37 22.43 5.12
N THR A 241 10.30 21.49 5.23
CA THR A 241 10.10 20.18 5.85
C THR A 241 9.57 20.29 7.28
N LYS A 242 8.49 19.58 7.60
CA LYS A 242 7.92 19.45 8.94
C LYS A 242 8.30 18.10 9.55
N LEU A 243 8.65 18.10 10.84
CA LEU A 243 8.80 16.87 11.63
C LEU A 243 7.42 16.47 12.18
N ILE A 244 6.92 15.31 11.80
CA ILE A 244 5.64 14.77 12.28
C ILE A 244 5.85 13.97 13.57
N ASP A 245 6.85 13.10 13.59
CA ASP A 245 7.18 12.29 14.78
C ASP A 245 8.68 11.94 14.79
N ALA A 246 9.31 12.06 15.93
CA ALA A 246 10.73 11.74 16.12
C ALA A 246 10.99 10.26 16.49
N ASN A 247 9.93 9.48 16.80
CA ASN A 247 10.03 8.11 17.33
C ASN A 247 9.42 7.09 16.36
N ALA A 248 9.85 7.10 15.10
CA ALA A 248 9.40 6.14 14.11
C ALA A 248 10.28 4.88 14.08
N CYS A 249 9.69 3.74 13.76
CA CYS A 249 10.43 2.53 13.42
C CYS A 249 11.35 2.80 12.23
N PRO A 250 12.67 2.54 12.34
CA PRO A 250 13.65 3.03 11.38
C PRO A 250 13.59 2.37 9.99
N CYS A 251 12.70 1.44 9.77
CA CYS A 251 12.72 0.60 8.58
C CYS A 251 11.32 0.15 8.09
N CYS A 252 10.25 0.86 8.45
CA CYS A 252 8.91 0.56 7.98
C CYS A 252 8.39 1.67 7.07
N ASN A 253 7.63 1.30 6.03
CA ASN A 253 7.12 2.25 5.07
C ASN A 253 6.19 3.27 5.77
N VAL A 254 6.34 4.53 5.37
CA VAL A 254 5.39 5.60 5.63
C VAL A 254 4.38 5.60 4.50
N GLN A 255 3.11 5.89 4.80
CA GLN A 255 2.08 6.05 3.79
C GLN A 255 1.39 7.40 3.99
N THR A 256 0.86 7.96 2.91
CA THR A 256 0.01 9.15 2.92
C THR A 256 -1.30 8.83 2.21
N ALA A 257 -2.39 9.44 2.64
CA ALA A 257 -3.64 9.52 1.89
C ALA A 257 -4.18 10.94 2.02
N ALA A 258 -4.91 11.40 1.02
CA ALA A 258 -5.57 12.70 1.05
C ALA A 258 -6.93 12.56 0.36
N ASP A 259 -7.93 13.33 0.82
CA ASP A 259 -9.29 13.29 0.30
C ASP A 259 -9.65 14.53 -0.55
N GLY A 260 -10.86 14.51 -1.10
CA GLY A 260 -11.42 15.60 -1.89
C GLY A 260 -11.62 16.90 -1.10
N GLU A 261 -11.64 16.86 0.22
CA GLU A 261 -11.85 18.01 1.12
C GLU A 261 -10.53 18.61 1.64
N GLY A 262 -9.38 18.02 1.26
CA GLY A 262 -8.06 18.45 1.69
C GLY A 262 -7.64 17.93 3.06
N ASN A 263 -8.31 16.91 3.59
CA ASN A 263 -7.80 16.19 4.75
C ASN A 263 -6.62 15.32 4.32
N VAL A 264 -5.58 15.27 5.15
CA VAL A 264 -4.34 14.55 4.88
C VAL A 264 -4.02 13.62 6.03
N TYR A 265 -3.72 12.37 5.71
CA TYR A 265 -3.40 11.33 6.68
C TYR A 265 -1.99 10.80 6.41
N ILE A 266 -1.26 10.54 7.49
CA ILE A 266 0.06 9.92 7.44
C ILE A 266 0.05 8.74 8.39
N SER A 267 0.41 7.54 7.89
CA SER A 267 0.59 6.35 8.71
C SER A 267 2.05 5.92 8.79
N TRP A 268 2.46 5.44 9.95
CA TRP A 268 3.79 4.88 10.18
C TRP A 268 3.79 3.93 11.36
N ARG A 269 4.84 3.14 11.47
CA ARG A 269 5.08 2.31 12.64
C ARG A 269 5.82 3.13 13.70
N LYS A 270 5.12 3.47 14.78
CA LYS A 270 5.67 4.24 15.90
C LYS A 270 6.29 3.34 16.94
N VAL A 271 7.39 3.82 17.53
CA VAL A 271 8.07 3.15 18.63
C VAL A 271 7.59 3.73 19.96
N PHE A 272 7.07 2.86 20.82
CA PHE A 272 6.66 3.19 22.18
C PHE A 272 7.56 2.50 23.18
N GLY A 273 7.89 3.18 24.29
CA GLY A 273 8.77 2.65 25.32
C GLY A 273 10.24 2.59 24.88
N SER A 274 11.03 1.80 25.60
CA SER A 274 12.47 1.68 25.35
C SER A 274 13.00 0.29 25.77
N GLY A 275 14.17 -0.09 25.24
CA GLY A 275 14.83 -1.35 25.59
C GLY A 275 14.01 -2.58 25.17
N ASP A 276 14.02 -3.62 26.02
CA ASP A 276 13.39 -4.91 25.71
C ASP A 276 11.86 -4.89 25.79
N THR A 277 11.26 -3.83 26.33
CA THR A 277 9.79 -3.64 26.41
C THR A 277 9.25 -2.74 25.31
N GLN A 278 10.08 -2.41 24.31
CA GLN A 278 9.71 -1.54 23.23
C GLN A 278 8.64 -2.18 22.34
N VAL A 279 7.55 -1.43 22.12
CA VAL A 279 6.42 -1.82 21.27
C VAL A 279 6.43 -0.99 19.99
N ARG A 280 6.03 -1.57 18.87
CA ARG A 280 6.04 -0.95 17.53
C ARG A 280 4.71 -1.11 16.85
N ASP A 281 3.72 -0.32 17.24
CA ASP A 281 2.38 -0.36 16.68
C ASP A 281 2.21 0.65 15.54
N MET A 282 1.26 0.36 14.64
CA MET A 282 0.89 1.27 13.56
C MET A 282 0.04 2.42 14.10
N VAL A 283 0.34 3.61 13.62
CA VAL A 283 -0.36 4.84 14.00
C VAL A 283 -0.70 5.68 12.78
N VAL A 284 -1.70 6.56 12.95
CA VAL A 284 -2.08 7.58 11.97
C VAL A 284 -2.04 8.95 12.65
N ALA A 285 -1.57 9.97 11.94
CA ALA A 285 -1.81 11.37 12.24
C ALA A 285 -2.61 11.99 11.10
N ALA A 286 -3.57 12.85 11.44
CA ALA A 286 -4.45 13.51 10.50
C ALA A 286 -4.27 15.03 10.53
N SER A 287 -4.41 15.65 9.37
CA SER A 287 -4.57 17.08 9.17
C SER A 287 -5.94 17.34 8.55
N THR A 288 -6.69 18.28 9.09
CA THR A 288 -7.96 18.76 8.52
C THR A 288 -7.86 20.23 8.07
N ASP A 289 -6.63 20.70 7.83
CA ASP A 289 -6.35 22.06 7.42
C ASP A 289 -5.39 22.15 6.20
N GLY A 290 -5.43 21.13 5.35
CA GLY A 290 -4.65 21.06 4.13
C GLY A 290 -3.15 20.81 4.39
N GLY A 291 -2.81 19.95 5.35
CA GLY A 291 -1.42 19.60 5.68
C GLY A 291 -0.67 20.70 6.47
N LYS A 292 -1.33 21.75 6.94
CA LYS A 292 -0.67 22.83 7.71
C LYS A 292 -0.29 22.37 9.10
N THR A 293 -1.21 21.69 9.78
CA THR A 293 -0.97 21.09 11.12
C THR A 293 -1.47 19.65 11.16
N PHE A 294 -0.87 18.83 12.01
CA PHE A 294 -1.25 17.42 12.19
C PHE A 294 -1.62 17.16 13.66
N SER A 295 -2.58 16.27 13.86
CA SER A 295 -2.92 15.71 15.16
C SER A 295 -1.73 14.95 15.76
N GLY A 296 -1.79 14.69 17.07
CA GLY A 296 -0.93 13.66 17.68
C GLY A 296 -1.24 12.28 17.06
N PRO A 297 -0.26 11.35 17.02
CA PRO A 297 -0.47 10.03 16.45
C PRO A 297 -1.44 9.19 17.27
N VAL A 298 -2.42 8.60 16.59
CA VAL A 298 -3.43 7.68 17.13
C VAL A 298 -3.08 6.26 16.71
N LYS A 299 -3.11 5.29 17.61
CA LYS A 299 -2.93 3.87 17.27
C LYS A 299 -4.12 3.38 16.44
N ILE A 300 -3.84 2.66 15.35
CA ILE A 300 -4.87 1.95 14.59
C ILE A 300 -5.44 0.84 15.46
N ASN A 301 -4.57 0.09 16.13
CA ASN A 301 -4.90 -0.92 17.13
C ASN A 301 -3.78 -0.98 18.18
N ASP A 302 -4.10 -1.40 19.40
CA ASP A 302 -3.10 -1.64 20.46
C ASP A 302 -2.55 -3.07 20.37
N ASP A 303 -1.79 -3.34 19.28
CA ASP A 303 -1.26 -4.67 18.99
C ASP A 303 -0.23 -5.14 20.03
N GLY A 304 0.48 -4.23 20.67
CA GLY A 304 1.58 -4.56 21.56
C GLY A 304 2.74 -5.26 20.86
N PHE A 305 2.97 -4.98 19.57
CA PHE A 305 3.93 -5.68 18.75
C PHE A 305 5.38 -5.45 19.19
N GLN A 306 6.01 -6.47 19.74
CA GLN A 306 7.42 -6.49 20.14
C GLN A 306 8.24 -7.25 19.10
N PHE A 307 9.17 -6.57 18.45
CA PHE A 307 10.01 -7.18 17.43
C PHE A 307 11.46 -6.66 17.46
N LYS A 308 12.42 -7.60 17.48
CA LYS A 308 13.86 -7.30 17.38
C LYS A 308 14.33 -7.49 15.93
N GLY A 309 13.99 -6.55 15.05
CA GLY A 309 14.34 -6.62 13.64
C GLY A 309 13.64 -5.55 12.81
N CYS A 310 13.53 -5.80 11.51
CA CYS A 310 12.89 -4.91 10.55
C CYS A 310 11.82 -5.68 9.77
N VAL A 311 10.57 -5.25 9.87
CA VAL A 311 9.44 -5.84 9.11
C VAL A 311 9.20 -5.18 7.77
N HIS A 312 9.64 -3.93 7.57
CA HIS A 312 9.55 -3.15 6.33
C HIS A 312 8.13 -2.94 5.75
N VAL A 313 7.11 -3.22 6.55
CA VAL A 313 5.71 -3.11 6.13
C VAL A 313 5.09 -1.86 6.75
N GLY A 314 4.40 -1.07 5.93
CA GLY A 314 3.60 0.09 6.33
C GLY A 314 2.14 -0.28 6.58
N ALA A 315 1.30 0.74 6.77
CA ALA A 315 -0.14 0.62 6.79
C ALA A 315 -0.71 1.47 5.64
N PRO A 316 -0.98 0.88 4.46
CA PRO A 316 -1.64 1.57 3.37
C PRO A 316 -3.03 2.03 3.78
N MET A 317 -3.43 3.16 3.19
CA MET A 317 -4.69 3.84 3.46
C MET A 317 -5.35 4.25 2.16
N ALA A 318 -6.69 4.25 2.15
CA ALA A 318 -7.52 4.84 1.11
C ALA A 318 -8.73 5.51 1.76
N ILE A 319 -9.41 6.39 1.05
CA ILE A 319 -10.54 7.16 1.57
C ILE A 319 -11.68 7.02 0.58
N ASP A 320 -12.87 6.66 1.08
CA ASP A 320 -14.08 6.53 0.27
C ASP A 320 -14.76 7.90 0.02
N SER A 321 -15.82 7.90 -0.78
CA SER A 321 -16.56 9.11 -1.13
C SER A 321 -17.29 9.75 0.06
N GLU A 322 -17.51 9.02 1.15
CA GLU A 322 -18.10 9.51 2.39
C GLU A 322 -17.04 10.09 3.36
N GLY A 323 -15.74 10.00 3.01
CA GLY A 323 -14.62 10.44 3.84
C GLY A 323 -14.21 9.43 4.91
N THR A 324 -14.66 8.18 4.81
CA THR A 324 -14.18 7.11 5.67
C THR A 324 -12.74 6.76 5.33
N LEU A 325 -11.87 6.80 6.32
CA LEU A 325 -10.49 6.34 6.18
C LEU A 325 -10.42 4.82 6.38
N HIS A 326 -10.00 4.12 5.34
CA HIS A 326 -9.75 2.67 5.33
C HIS A 326 -8.26 2.41 5.49
N VAL A 327 -7.90 1.48 6.37
CA VAL A 327 -6.50 1.18 6.65
C VAL A 327 -6.28 -0.32 6.77
N ALA A 328 -5.18 -0.81 6.20
CA ALA A 328 -4.75 -2.19 6.36
C ALA A 328 -3.34 -2.24 6.94
N TRP A 329 -3.03 -3.20 7.82
CA TRP A 329 -1.70 -3.31 8.41
C TRP A 329 -1.31 -4.74 8.75
N TYR A 330 -0.03 -4.93 8.96
CA TYR A 330 0.55 -6.16 9.49
C TYR A 330 0.95 -5.99 10.95
N THR A 331 0.64 -6.99 11.78
CA THR A 331 1.20 -7.15 13.12
C THR A 331 1.81 -8.54 13.30
N GLY A 332 2.93 -8.61 13.99
CA GLY A 332 3.56 -9.87 14.41
C GLY A 332 3.41 -10.10 15.92
N ALA A 333 2.39 -9.53 16.55
CA ALA A 333 2.11 -9.72 17.97
C ALA A 333 1.79 -11.19 18.27
N THR A 334 2.31 -11.70 19.39
CA THR A 334 2.41 -13.14 19.68
C THR A 334 1.07 -13.89 19.62
N ASP A 335 -0.03 -13.26 20.03
CA ASP A 335 -1.32 -13.93 20.14
C ASP A 335 -2.26 -13.67 18.95
N HIS A 336 -1.86 -12.78 18.00
CA HIS A 336 -2.67 -12.40 16.87
C HIS A 336 -1.82 -11.93 15.68
N GLN A 337 -0.85 -12.75 15.28
CA GLN A 337 -0.06 -12.48 14.09
C GLN A 337 -0.92 -12.45 12.84
N GLY A 338 -0.72 -11.44 12.00
CA GLY A 338 -1.47 -11.39 10.76
C GLY A 338 -1.54 -10.04 10.11
N MET A 339 -2.41 -9.99 9.09
CA MET A 339 -2.82 -8.79 8.39
C MET A 339 -4.26 -8.48 8.75
N TYR A 340 -4.53 -7.21 8.99
CA TYR A 340 -5.81 -6.72 9.47
C TYR A 340 -6.24 -5.48 8.69
N TYR A 341 -7.52 -5.19 8.78
CA TYR A 341 -8.17 -4.03 8.20
C TYR A 341 -9.07 -3.36 9.26
N ALA A 342 -9.14 -2.03 9.22
CA ALA A 342 -10.05 -1.24 10.04
C ALA A 342 -10.43 0.06 9.31
N THR A 343 -11.47 0.74 9.82
CA THR A 343 -11.96 2.01 9.31
C THR A 343 -12.01 3.08 10.40
N SER A 344 -11.98 4.34 9.97
CA SER A 344 -12.23 5.51 10.82
C SER A 344 -13.18 6.45 10.11
N THR A 345 -14.26 6.85 10.79
CA THR A 345 -15.26 7.84 10.31
C THR A 345 -15.14 9.20 11.03
N ASP A 346 -14.06 9.39 11.79
CA ASP A 346 -13.85 10.59 12.62
C ASP A 346 -12.48 11.24 12.36
N ASN A 347 -12.02 11.18 11.10
CA ASN A 347 -10.73 11.73 10.67
C ASN A 347 -9.53 11.12 11.44
N GLY A 348 -9.52 9.79 11.63
CA GLY A 348 -8.41 9.09 12.24
C GLY A 348 -8.28 9.27 13.76
N GLN A 349 -9.32 9.77 14.43
CA GLN A 349 -9.32 9.94 15.90
C GLN A 349 -9.62 8.63 16.63
N SER A 350 -10.36 7.73 16.00
CA SER A 350 -10.58 6.35 16.45
C SER A 350 -10.76 5.40 15.28
N PHE A 351 -10.57 4.10 15.53
CA PHE A 351 -10.70 3.05 14.52
C PHE A 351 -11.67 1.98 14.97
N SER A 352 -12.31 1.32 14.00
CA SER A 352 -13.16 0.16 14.23
C SER A 352 -12.37 -1.01 14.82
N GLU A 353 -13.06 -2.04 15.33
CA GLU A 353 -12.43 -3.31 15.68
C GLU A 353 -11.72 -3.91 14.47
N PRO A 354 -10.52 -4.52 14.64
CA PRO A 354 -9.75 -5.10 13.56
C PRO A 354 -10.46 -6.28 12.88
N MET A 355 -10.63 -6.21 11.57
CA MET A 355 -11.10 -7.31 10.73
C MET A 355 -9.90 -8.12 10.23
N PRO A 356 -9.81 -9.43 10.48
CA PRO A 356 -8.68 -10.24 10.04
C PRO A 356 -8.73 -10.50 8.53
N ILE A 357 -7.63 -10.19 7.82
CA ILE A 357 -7.41 -10.53 6.40
C ILE A 357 -6.68 -11.86 6.28
N LEU A 358 -5.58 -12.02 6.97
CA LEU A 358 -4.75 -13.23 7.00
C LEU A 358 -4.20 -13.40 8.40
N THR A 359 -4.50 -14.55 9.04
CA THR A 359 -4.01 -14.87 10.38
C THR A 359 -3.49 -16.30 10.44
N GLY A 360 -2.61 -16.58 11.39
CA GLY A 360 -2.04 -17.91 11.61
C GLY A 360 -1.06 -17.93 12.77
N ASP A 361 -0.54 -19.12 13.09
CA ASP A 361 0.47 -19.30 14.13
C ASP A 361 1.77 -18.54 13.79
N TRP A 362 2.05 -18.40 12.52
CA TRP A 362 3.11 -17.56 12.00
C TRP A 362 2.75 -17.04 10.62
N VAL A 363 2.61 -15.72 10.50
CA VAL A 363 2.40 -14.99 9.25
C VAL A 363 3.65 -14.15 8.97
N PRO A 364 4.39 -14.43 7.88
CA PRO A 364 5.55 -13.64 7.52
C PRO A 364 5.15 -12.19 7.25
N PRO A 365 5.96 -11.19 7.68
CA PRO A 365 5.67 -9.81 7.34
C PRO A 365 5.84 -9.58 5.84
N GLN A 366 4.73 -9.54 5.13
CA GLN A 366 4.61 -9.26 3.71
C GLN A 366 3.76 -8.02 3.48
N ARG A 367 3.74 -7.53 2.24
CA ARG A 367 3.03 -6.31 1.88
C ARG A 367 1.54 -6.57 1.76
N ILE A 368 0.81 -5.53 2.10
CA ILE A 368 -0.62 -5.39 1.86
C ILE A 368 -0.84 -4.02 1.21
N PHE A 369 -1.81 -3.94 0.31
CA PHE A 369 -2.21 -2.72 -0.35
C PHE A 369 -3.73 -2.60 -0.36
N ILE A 370 -4.20 -1.38 -0.53
CA ILE A 370 -5.62 -1.02 -0.54
C ILE A 370 -5.87 -0.04 -1.68
N ALA A 371 -6.98 -0.20 -2.38
CA ALA A 371 -7.54 0.75 -3.31
C ALA A 371 -9.07 0.79 -3.12
N ILE A 372 -9.70 1.87 -3.54
CA ILE A 372 -11.15 2.03 -3.50
C ILE A 372 -11.60 2.45 -4.89
N ASP A 373 -12.62 1.78 -5.41
CA ASP A 373 -13.18 2.11 -6.72
C ASP A 373 -14.27 3.19 -6.62
N ASN A 374 -14.79 3.61 -7.77
CA ASN A 374 -15.78 4.67 -7.86
C ASN A 374 -17.16 4.31 -7.26
N ASP A 375 -17.39 3.04 -6.94
CA ASP A 375 -18.58 2.54 -6.25
C ASP A 375 -18.33 2.33 -4.74
N ASP A 376 -17.23 2.89 -4.22
CA ASP A 376 -16.76 2.73 -2.83
C ASP A 376 -16.46 1.28 -2.42
N THR A 377 -16.25 0.38 -3.38
CA THR A 377 -15.77 -0.96 -3.08
C THR A 377 -14.31 -0.91 -2.68
N VAL A 378 -14.01 -1.41 -1.50
CA VAL A 378 -12.64 -1.51 -1.01
C VAL A 378 -11.99 -2.78 -1.54
N TRP A 379 -10.88 -2.61 -2.26
CA TRP A 379 -10.04 -3.69 -2.75
C TRP A 379 -8.78 -3.82 -1.91
N LEU A 380 -8.53 -5.03 -1.44
CA LEU A 380 -7.32 -5.41 -0.73
C LEU A 380 -6.52 -6.37 -1.58
N THR A 381 -5.20 -6.18 -1.65
CA THR A 381 -4.27 -7.18 -2.19
C THR A 381 -3.11 -7.38 -1.23
N TRP A 382 -2.66 -8.61 -1.07
CA TRP A 382 -1.53 -8.92 -0.20
C TRP A 382 -0.67 -10.03 -0.78
N GLU A 383 0.57 -10.03 -0.36
CA GLU A 383 1.52 -11.08 -0.64
C GLU A 383 1.42 -12.12 0.48
N ASP A 384 1.13 -13.36 0.13
CA ASP A 384 1.05 -14.48 1.07
C ASP A 384 2.23 -15.42 0.87
N ALA A 385 3.13 -15.45 1.83
CA ALA A 385 4.26 -16.36 1.89
C ALA A 385 4.07 -17.47 2.93
N THR A 386 2.87 -17.60 3.51
CA THR A 386 2.55 -18.73 4.41
C THR A 386 2.69 -20.05 3.65
N GLY A 387 3.28 -21.03 4.26
CA GLY A 387 3.54 -22.32 3.60
C GLY A 387 4.75 -22.37 2.65
N LEU A 388 5.26 -21.23 2.20
CA LEU A 388 6.49 -21.15 1.40
C LEU A 388 7.74 -21.06 2.28
N SER A 389 7.61 -20.49 3.48
CA SER A 389 8.69 -20.48 4.48
C SER A 389 8.19 -21.12 5.77
N THR A 390 8.76 -22.28 6.10
CA THR A 390 8.46 -23.00 7.35
C THR A 390 9.37 -22.59 8.51
N ASN A 391 10.27 -21.66 8.29
CA ASN A 391 11.31 -21.30 9.27
C ASN A 391 11.38 -19.77 9.46
N GLU A 392 10.77 -19.30 10.53
CA GLU A 392 10.81 -17.91 10.99
C GLU A 392 12.24 -17.30 11.02
N LYS A 393 13.25 -18.12 11.31
CA LYS A 393 14.66 -17.67 11.37
C LYS A 393 15.31 -17.57 9.99
N ALA A 394 14.77 -18.24 8.98
CA ALA A 394 15.28 -18.23 7.62
C ALA A 394 14.59 -17.18 6.74
N TRP A 395 13.47 -16.60 7.22
CA TRP A 395 12.75 -15.58 6.48
C TRP A 395 13.58 -14.31 6.36
N ARG A 396 13.72 -13.81 5.15
CA ARG A 396 14.31 -12.52 4.83
C ARG A 396 13.41 -11.76 3.89
N TYR A 397 13.10 -10.52 4.23
CA TYR A 397 12.32 -9.64 3.39
C TYR A 397 12.94 -9.50 1.99
N GLY A 398 12.16 -9.78 0.95
CA GLY A 398 12.60 -9.71 -0.46
C GLY A 398 13.24 -10.99 -1.01
N ASP A 399 13.48 -12.00 -0.18
CA ASP A 399 14.01 -13.30 -0.63
C ASP A 399 12.91 -14.36 -0.77
N THR A 400 11.71 -14.10 -0.29
CA THR A 400 10.60 -15.04 -0.31
C THR A 400 9.72 -14.87 -1.52
N GLN A 401 9.42 -15.97 -2.14
CA GLN A 401 8.34 -16.10 -3.09
C GLN A 401 7.02 -15.89 -2.36
N ALA A 402 6.06 -15.22 -2.98
CA ALA A 402 4.75 -14.99 -2.42
C ALA A 402 3.66 -15.23 -3.48
N LEU A 403 2.52 -15.70 -3.03
CA LEU A 403 1.30 -15.71 -3.81
C LEU A 403 0.55 -14.40 -3.56
N ILE A 404 -0.05 -13.83 -4.60
CA ILE A 404 -0.78 -12.58 -4.53
C ILE A 404 -2.27 -12.90 -4.46
N PHE A 405 -2.87 -12.58 -3.33
CA PHE A 405 -4.31 -12.74 -3.10
C PHE A 405 -5.01 -11.39 -3.09
N THR A 406 -6.31 -11.44 -3.30
CA THR A 406 -7.20 -10.28 -3.27
C THR A 406 -8.45 -10.55 -2.44
N ALA A 407 -9.03 -9.47 -1.96
CA ALA A 407 -10.35 -9.45 -1.36
C ALA A 407 -11.04 -8.12 -1.65
N GLN A 408 -12.36 -8.15 -1.55
CA GLN A 408 -13.20 -6.96 -1.49
C GLN A 408 -13.79 -6.84 -0.10
N VAL A 409 -14.04 -5.61 0.36
CA VAL A 409 -14.89 -5.36 1.53
C VAL A 409 -16.22 -4.83 1.01
N ILE A 410 -17.26 -5.63 1.16
CA ILE A 410 -18.62 -5.32 0.71
C ILE A 410 -19.55 -5.43 1.92
N ASP A 411 -20.34 -4.39 2.18
CA ASP A 411 -21.27 -4.33 3.33
C ASP A 411 -20.60 -4.65 4.68
N GLY A 412 -19.32 -4.30 4.83
CA GLY A 412 -18.52 -4.55 6.03
C GLY A 412 -18.02 -5.99 6.18
N GLU A 413 -18.17 -6.83 5.18
CA GLU A 413 -17.66 -8.22 5.15
C GLU A 413 -16.50 -8.36 4.16
N LEU A 414 -15.50 -9.17 4.52
CA LEU A 414 -14.34 -9.46 3.67
C LEU A 414 -14.62 -10.66 2.77
N ILE A 415 -14.75 -10.41 1.48
CA ILE A 415 -14.96 -11.43 0.43
C ILE A 415 -13.62 -11.71 -0.26
N ARG A 416 -13.01 -12.87 0.04
CA ARG A 416 -11.70 -13.25 -0.48
C ARG A 416 -11.83 -14.04 -1.78
N ALA A 417 -10.93 -13.78 -2.74
CA ALA A 417 -10.72 -14.68 -3.85
C ALA A 417 -10.06 -15.98 -3.39
N ASP A 418 -10.57 -17.13 -3.85
CA ASP A 418 -10.05 -18.44 -3.45
C ASP A 418 -8.67 -18.76 -4.06
N ASN A 419 -8.37 -18.15 -5.20
CA ASN A 419 -7.15 -18.41 -5.97
C ASN A 419 -6.27 -17.16 -6.05
N PRO A 420 -4.95 -17.32 -6.01
CA PRO A 420 -4.03 -16.19 -6.23
C PRO A 420 -4.11 -15.70 -7.68
N ILE A 421 -3.69 -14.46 -7.90
CA ILE A 421 -3.61 -13.85 -9.24
C ILE A 421 -2.44 -14.43 -10.03
N ASN A 422 -1.33 -14.72 -9.37
CA ASN A 422 -0.13 -15.26 -9.99
C ASN A 422 -0.08 -16.79 -9.88
N GLU A 423 0.33 -17.44 -10.98
CA GLU A 423 0.49 -18.90 -11.03
C GLU A 423 1.86 -19.36 -10.49
N SER A 424 2.82 -18.44 -10.49
CA SER A 424 4.20 -18.68 -10.06
C SER A 424 4.57 -17.70 -8.95
N ASP A 425 5.64 -18.05 -8.27
CA ASP A 425 6.18 -17.31 -7.15
C ASP A 425 6.56 -15.86 -7.52
N ALA A 426 5.74 -14.89 -7.17
CA ALA A 426 6.12 -13.48 -7.30
C ALA A 426 7.30 -13.16 -6.37
N LYS A 427 8.19 -12.29 -6.83
CA LYS A 427 9.30 -11.78 -6.00
C LYS A 427 8.88 -10.77 -4.96
N SER A 428 7.59 -10.50 -4.83
CA SER A 428 7.07 -9.35 -4.11
C SER A 428 7.23 -8.01 -4.87
N LEU A 429 6.69 -6.93 -4.34
CA LEU A 429 6.57 -5.59 -4.93
C LEU A 429 5.26 -5.40 -5.69
N THR A 430 4.19 -5.92 -5.12
CA THR A 430 2.82 -5.71 -5.60
C THR A 430 2.41 -4.26 -5.37
N ASN A 431 1.55 -3.75 -6.22
CA ASN A 431 0.83 -2.48 -6.05
C ASN A 431 -0.55 -2.59 -6.72
N ILE A 432 -1.52 -1.85 -6.23
CA ILE A 432 -2.90 -1.82 -6.72
C ILE A 432 -3.35 -0.37 -6.89
N ASP A 433 -4.17 -0.13 -7.89
CA ASP A 433 -4.96 1.08 -8.01
C ASP A 433 -6.30 0.77 -8.67
N SER A 434 -7.30 1.63 -8.41
CA SER A 434 -8.67 1.46 -8.89
C SER A 434 -9.26 2.81 -9.24
N ASP A 435 -9.78 2.93 -10.45
CA ASP A 435 -10.53 4.07 -10.94
C ASP A 435 -11.30 3.71 -12.23
N ASN A 436 -12.34 4.48 -12.57
CA ASN A 436 -13.12 4.40 -13.81
C ASN A 436 -13.62 2.96 -14.13
N GLY A 437 -14.05 2.21 -13.09
CA GLY A 437 -14.54 0.84 -13.25
C GLY A 437 -13.44 -0.19 -13.55
N LEU A 438 -12.18 0.18 -13.37
CA LEU A 438 -11.03 -0.71 -13.51
C LEU A 438 -10.31 -0.88 -12.18
N VAL A 439 -9.82 -2.08 -11.92
CA VAL A 439 -8.89 -2.38 -10.83
C VAL A 439 -7.65 -3.01 -11.43
N SER A 440 -6.49 -2.43 -11.18
CA SER A 440 -5.21 -2.90 -11.74
C SER A 440 -4.26 -3.32 -10.63
N ILE A 441 -3.67 -4.50 -10.75
CA ILE A 441 -2.61 -4.98 -9.86
C ILE A 441 -1.36 -5.24 -10.68
N VAL A 442 -0.24 -4.68 -10.23
CA VAL A 442 1.09 -4.89 -10.82
C VAL A 442 2.03 -5.57 -9.85
N TRP A 443 2.95 -6.39 -10.35
CA TRP A 443 3.97 -7.06 -9.53
C TRP A 443 5.19 -7.44 -10.35
N THR A 444 6.22 -7.92 -9.65
CA THR A 444 7.44 -8.44 -10.25
C THR A 444 7.51 -9.96 -10.07
N GLU A 445 7.71 -10.68 -11.15
CA GLU A 445 7.97 -12.13 -11.13
C GLU A 445 9.44 -12.46 -10.81
N THR A 446 9.70 -13.72 -10.49
CA THR A 446 11.05 -14.21 -10.16
C THR A 446 12.05 -14.08 -11.30
N ASP A 447 11.59 -14.00 -12.55
CA ASP A 447 12.40 -13.75 -13.73
C ASP A 447 12.66 -12.25 -14.01
N ASN A 448 12.24 -11.36 -13.09
CA ASN A 448 12.28 -9.90 -13.20
C ASN A 448 11.34 -9.32 -14.27
N SER A 449 10.37 -10.07 -14.76
CA SER A 449 9.28 -9.49 -15.55
C SER A 449 8.33 -8.70 -14.68
N VAL A 450 7.84 -7.57 -15.20
CA VAL A 450 6.74 -6.79 -14.62
C VAL A 450 5.44 -7.27 -15.24
N LYS A 451 4.51 -7.68 -14.39
CA LYS A 451 3.19 -8.17 -14.75
C LYS A 451 2.10 -7.21 -14.33
N ILE A 452 0.98 -7.28 -15.02
CA ILE A 452 -0.29 -6.65 -14.65
C ILE A 452 -1.44 -7.63 -14.82
N ALA A 453 -2.40 -7.55 -13.92
CA ALA A 453 -3.73 -8.15 -14.08
C ALA A 453 -4.79 -7.06 -13.81
N ILE A 454 -5.92 -7.14 -14.51
CA ILE A 454 -6.97 -6.13 -14.49
C ILE A 454 -8.30 -6.81 -14.26
N ALA A 455 -9.10 -6.25 -13.36
CA ALA A 455 -10.51 -6.54 -13.22
C ALA A 455 -11.33 -5.36 -13.77
N GLU A 456 -12.46 -5.66 -14.39
CA GLU A 456 -13.49 -4.69 -14.77
C GLU A 456 -14.68 -4.87 -13.81
N ASN A 457 -15.11 -3.78 -13.15
CA ASN A 457 -16.25 -3.76 -12.23
C ASN A 457 -17.55 -3.54 -12.97
#